data_ef4617d6a54b5a35138a2c9091bae5fb
#
_entry.id   ef4617d6a54b5a35138a2c9091bae5fb
#
_cell.length_a   1.000
_cell.length_b   1.000
_cell.length_c   1.000
_cell.angle_alpha   90.00
_cell.angle_beta   90.00
_cell.angle_gamma   90.00
#
_symmetry.space_group_name_H-M   'P 1'
#
loop_
_entity.id
_entity.type
_entity.pdbx_description
1 polymer ?
#
loop_
_entity_poly.entity_id
_entity_poly.type
_entity_poly.pdbx_seq_one_letter_code
_entity_poly.pdbx_strand_id
1 'polypeptide(L)'
;MTKERELELLERVAALERIIKDNIEQTTPKTPIYNFGKISIKELKTLFALEKVYDHQIFNHWLNCDLVVTDGEIQFLTALLEREMDLIKVYNEEDLKIHFIAPILNNIDYKSVKHKIRDFYEETLVYETAQFILSGIVDFVVATGLEYPEKPYFFIQEFKKGLQYSNPEPQLLAELIAAVELNDMQSIKGAYVIGGNWSFMILNKLSQHKYQYYISKNYDSTDLDKLINIYKGLKFVKQEIFR
;
A
#
# COMPACT_ATOMS: atom_id res chain seq x y z
N MET A 1 35.28 42.20 -34.47
CA MET A 1 34.02 41.50 -34.68
C MET A 1 32.91 42.50 -34.46
N THR A 2 32.02 42.71 -35.41
CA THR A 2 30.93 43.72 -35.26
C THR A 2 29.87 43.18 -34.30
N LYS A 3 29.24 44.04 -33.52
CA LYS A 3 28.17 43.71 -32.57
C LYS A 3 27.05 42.87 -33.23
N GLU A 4 26.80 43.15 -34.50
CA GLU A 4 25.81 42.43 -35.32
C GLU A 4 26.17 40.93 -35.52
N ARG A 5 27.44 40.65 -35.71
CA ARG A 5 27.95 39.26 -35.91
C ARG A 5 27.98 38.46 -34.57
N GLU A 6 28.11 39.16 -33.47
CA GLU A 6 28.03 38.59 -32.11
C GLU A 6 26.60 38.20 -31.77
N LEU A 7 25.64 39.07 -32.11
CA LEU A 7 24.20 38.81 -31.92
C LEU A 7 23.72 37.59 -32.76
N GLU A 8 24.13 37.54 -34.04
CA GLU A 8 23.82 36.41 -34.93
C GLU A 8 24.39 35.09 -34.42
N LEU A 9 25.58 35.13 -33.84
CA LEU A 9 26.20 33.93 -33.24
C LEU A 9 25.44 33.45 -31.99
N LEU A 10 25.00 34.39 -31.14
CA LEU A 10 24.20 34.07 -29.93
C LEU A 10 22.85 33.46 -30.30
N GLU A 11 22.17 34.00 -31.31
CA GLU A 11 20.91 33.43 -31.80
C GLU A 11 21.09 32.01 -32.37
N ARG A 12 22.17 31.76 -33.11
CA ARG A 12 22.48 30.43 -33.62
C ARG A 12 22.84 29.44 -32.51
N VAL A 13 23.56 29.83 -31.48
CA VAL A 13 23.86 29.02 -30.31
C VAL A 13 22.58 28.68 -29.59
N ALA A 14 21.69 29.62 -29.29
CA ALA A 14 20.42 29.41 -28.65
C ALA A 14 19.49 28.45 -29.46
N ALA A 15 19.51 28.59 -30.80
CA ALA A 15 18.75 27.69 -31.67
C ALA A 15 19.32 26.24 -31.63
N LEU A 16 20.65 26.09 -31.65
CA LEU A 16 21.31 24.79 -31.53
C LEU A 16 21.08 24.13 -30.17
N GLU A 17 21.13 24.90 -29.07
CA GLU A 17 20.82 24.42 -27.73
C GLU A 17 19.38 23.89 -27.63
N ARG A 18 18.40 24.59 -28.25
CA ARG A 18 17.01 24.10 -28.32
C ARG A 18 16.91 22.78 -29.09
N ILE A 19 17.54 22.70 -30.27
CA ILE A 19 17.53 21.48 -31.10
C ILE A 19 18.19 20.31 -30.36
N ILE A 20 19.29 20.56 -29.65
CA ILE A 20 19.98 19.54 -28.86
C ILE A 20 19.07 19.08 -27.71
N LYS A 21 18.44 20.01 -27.00
CA LYS A 21 17.52 19.71 -25.90
C LYS A 21 16.31 18.91 -26.39
N ASP A 22 15.67 19.32 -27.48
CA ASP A 22 14.54 18.63 -28.09
C ASP A 22 14.93 17.22 -28.57
N ASN A 23 16.10 17.05 -29.15
CA ASN A 23 16.61 15.75 -29.59
C ASN A 23 16.99 14.84 -28.40
N ILE A 24 17.56 15.38 -27.33
CA ILE A 24 17.83 14.61 -26.09
C ILE A 24 16.53 14.16 -25.42
N GLU A 25 15.53 15.04 -25.33
CA GLU A 25 14.21 14.70 -24.80
C GLU A 25 13.46 13.67 -25.65
N GLN A 26 13.66 13.62 -26.96
CA GLN A 26 13.08 12.63 -27.86
C GLN A 26 13.85 11.29 -27.93
N THR A 27 15.14 11.28 -27.60
CA THR A 27 16.01 10.09 -27.71
C THR A 27 16.25 9.35 -26.40
N THR A 28 15.96 9.97 -25.24
CA THR A 28 15.99 9.26 -23.96
C THR A 28 14.72 8.40 -23.83
N PRO A 29 14.83 7.06 -23.81
CA PRO A 29 13.66 6.22 -23.55
C PRO A 29 13.11 6.60 -22.18
N LYS A 30 11.86 7.11 -22.14
CA LYS A 30 11.19 7.41 -20.87
C LYS A 30 11.07 6.12 -20.07
N THR A 31 11.62 6.10 -18.86
CA THR A 31 11.45 4.99 -17.93
C THR A 31 9.95 4.69 -17.76
N PRO A 32 9.47 3.48 -18.08
CA PRO A 32 8.06 3.15 -17.99
C PRO A 32 7.56 3.30 -16.56
N ILE A 33 6.38 3.92 -16.42
CA ILE A 33 5.73 4.16 -15.13
C ILE A 33 4.51 3.23 -15.03
N TYR A 34 4.46 2.45 -13.98
CA TYR A 34 3.36 1.56 -13.63
C TYR A 34 2.63 2.12 -12.41
N ASN A 35 1.35 2.43 -12.59
CA ASN A 35 0.51 2.93 -11.51
C ASN A 35 -0.07 1.76 -10.72
N PHE A 36 0.00 1.80 -9.37
CA PHE A 36 -0.51 0.75 -8.48
C PHE A 36 -1.97 0.39 -8.78
N GLY A 37 -2.85 1.38 -8.89
CA GLY A 37 -4.28 1.16 -9.11
C GLY A 37 -4.65 0.61 -10.49
N LYS A 38 -3.69 0.49 -11.42
CA LYS A 38 -3.92 0.02 -12.80
C LYS A 38 -3.09 -1.23 -13.15
N ILE A 39 -2.09 -1.56 -12.35
CA ILE A 39 -1.19 -2.67 -12.64
C ILE A 39 -1.89 -4.02 -12.49
N SER A 40 -1.64 -4.92 -13.40
CA SER A 40 -2.13 -6.30 -13.37
C SER A 40 -1.08 -7.26 -12.82
N ILE A 41 -1.51 -8.44 -12.33
CA ILE A 41 -0.59 -9.54 -11.96
C ILE A 41 0.31 -9.93 -13.15
N LYS A 42 -0.20 -9.86 -14.38
CA LYS A 42 0.59 -10.18 -15.56
C LYS A 42 1.74 -9.20 -15.74
N GLU A 43 1.49 -7.90 -15.58
CA GLU A 43 2.52 -6.87 -15.66
C GLU A 43 3.53 -7.02 -14.51
N LEU A 44 3.07 -7.22 -13.27
CA LEU A 44 3.98 -7.48 -12.15
C LEU A 44 4.90 -8.67 -12.41
N LYS A 45 4.40 -9.74 -13.03
CA LYS A 45 5.21 -10.91 -13.41
C LYS A 45 6.20 -10.63 -14.56
N THR A 46 6.04 -9.55 -15.31
CA THR A 46 7.05 -9.13 -16.29
C THR A 46 8.20 -8.35 -15.64
N LEU A 47 7.92 -7.68 -14.50
CA LEU A 47 8.89 -6.88 -13.77
C LEU A 47 9.65 -7.69 -12.72
N PHE A 48 8.99 -8.72 -12.16
CA PHE A 48 9.45 -9.46 -11.00
C PHE A 48 9.24 -10.96 -11.16
N ALA A 49 10.13 -11.75 -10.58
CA ALA A 49 9.90 -13.17 -10.37
C ALA A 49 8.94 -13.35 -9.17
N LEU A 50 7.64 -13.49 -9.45
CA LEU A 50 6.58 -13.58 -8.45
C LEU A 50 6.00 -14.98 -8.35
N GLU A 51 5.93 -15.52 -7.15
CA GLU A 51 5.29 -16.78 -6.82
C GLU A 51 4.17 -16.58 -5.80
N LYS A 52 2.93 -16.94 -6.16
CA LYS A 52 1.83 -17.04 -5.20
C LYS A 52 1.88 -18.42 -4.54
N VAL A 53 2.07 -18.45 -3.23
CA VAL A 53 2.12 -19.69 -2.46
C VAL A 53 0.78 -19.92 -1.75
N TYR A 54 0.19 -21.09 -1.94
CA TYR A 54 -1.10 -21.49 -1.36
C TYR A 54 -0.90 -22.20 -0.02
N ASP A 55 -0.25 -21.53 0.92
CA ASP A 55 -0.07 -22.00 2.29
C ASP A 55 -0.74 -21.02 3.27
N HIS A 56 -1.86 -21.45 3.86
CA HIS A 56 -2.56 -20.66 4.86
C HIS A 56 -1.98 -20.80 6.27
N GLN A 57 -1.10 -21.78 6.51
CA GLN A 57 -0.52 -22.00 7.83
C GLN A 57 0.46 -20.89 8.23
N ILE A 58 1.06 -20.22 7.25
CA ILE A 58 1.93 -19.06 7.48
C ILE A 58 1.23 -17.94 8.27
N PHE A 59 -0.10 -17.86 8.17
CA PHE A 59 -0.89 -16.86 8.89
C PHE A 59 -1.18 -17.24 10.35
N ASN A 60 -0.92 -18.48 10.78
CA ASN A 60 -1.28 -18.94 12.13
C ASN A 60 -0.61 -18.10 13.22
N HIS A 61 0.68 -17.77 13.05
CA HIS A 61 1.38 -16.91 14.00
C HIS A 61 0.81 -15.50 14.09
N TRP A 62 0.25 -14.99 12.99
CA TRP A 62 -0.31 -13.65 12.92
C TRP A 62 -1.79 -13.61 13.34
N LEU A 63 -2.64 -14.40 12.65
CA LEU A 63 -4.10 -14.29 12.77
C LEU A 63 -4.70 -15.17 13.87
N ASN A 64 -3.97 -16.22 14.32
CA ASN A 64 -4.37 -17.08 15.42
C ASN A 64 -3.51 -16.85 16.68
N CYS A 65 -2.96 -15.62 16.83
CA CYS A 65 -2.15 -15.26 17.99
C CYS A 65 -2.98 -15.24 19.29
N ASP A 66 -2.29 -15.41 20.44
CA ASP A 66 -2.93 -15.42 21.76
C ASP A 66 -3.21 -14.02 22.33
N LEU A 67 -3.24 -12.98 21.46
CA LEU A 67 -3.56 -11.63 21.87
C LEU A 67 -4.99 -11.54 22.42
N VAL A 68 -5.09 -10.97 23.60
CA VAL A 68 -6.38 -10.74 24.24
C VAL A 68 -7.03 -9.50 23.62
N VAL A 69 -8.27 -9.64 23.19
CA VAL A 69 -9.17 -8.52 22.91
C VAL A 69 -9.95 -8.28 24.19
N THR A 70 -9.87 -7.09 24.75
CA THR A 70 -10.53 -6.74 26.02
C THR A 70 -12.03 -6.63 25.86
N ASP A 71 -12.77 -6.74 26.97
CA ASP A 71 -14.25 -6.57 26.95
C ASP A 71 -14.66 -5.21 26.37
N GLY A 72 -13.93 -4.14 26.66
CA GLY A 72 -14.19 -2.81 26.10
C GLY A 72 -13.98 -2.75 24.58
N GLU A 73 -12.97 -3.43 24.05
CA GLU A 73 -12.75 -3.55 22.59
C GLU A 73 -13.86 -4.40 21.94
N ILE A 74 -14.28 -5.49 22.58
CA ILE A 74 -15.40 -6.31 22.09
C ILE A 74 -16.70 -5.49 22.07
N GLN A 75 -16.98 -4.74 23.12
CA GLN A 75 -18.16 -3.85 23.16
C GLN A 75 -18.11 -2.79 22.06
N PHE A 76 -16.95 -2.19 21.81
CA PHE A 76 -16.75 -1.25 20.70
C PHE A 76 -17.06 -1.90 19.35
N LEU A 77 -16.48 -3.07 19.07
CA LEU A 77 -16.69 -3.78 17.81
C LEU A 77 -18.15 -4.20 17.63
N THR A 78 -18.79 -4.67 18.68
CA THR A 78 -20.22 -5.03 18.68
C THR A 78 -21.08 -3.83 18.34
N ALA A 79 -20.90 -2.71 19.05
CA ALA A 79 -21.68 -1.50 18.81
C ALA A 79 -21.44 -0.90 17.41
N LEU A 80 -20.19 -0.95 16.91
CA LEU A 80 -19.86 -0.54 15.55
C LEU A 80 -20.58 -1.43 14.53
N LEU A 81 -20.52 -2.75 14.71
CA LEU A 81 -21.14 -3.69 13.80
C LEU A 81 -22.66 -3.57 13.80
N GLU A 82 -23.31 -3.48 14.96
CA GLU A 82 -24.77 -3.28 15.09
C GLU A 82 -25.24 -2.03 14.35
N ARG A 83 -24.46 -0.95 14.38
CA ARG A 83 -24.78 0.32 13.72
C ARG A 83 -24.60 0.24 12.20
N GLU A 84 -23.56 -0.45 11.72
CA GLU A 84 -23.09 -0.34 10.34
C GLU A 84 -23.45 -1.55 9.47
N MET A 85 -23.78 -2.72 10.02
CA MET A 85 -23.86 -3.99 9.29
C MET A 85 -24.82 -3.98 8.08
N ASP A 86 -25.93 -3.27 8.19
CA ASP A 86 -26.90 -3.15 7.08
C ASP A 86 -26.45 -2.11 6.05
N LEU A 87 -25.66 -1.10 6.48
CA LEU A 87 -25.19 -0.01 5.67
C LEU A 87 -23.93 -0.37 4.86
N ILE A 88 -23.09 -1.28 5.35
CA ILE A 88 -21.87 -1.74 4.66
C ILE A 88 -22.16 -2.16 3.22
N LYS A 89 -23.31 -2.77 2.95
CA LYS A 89 -23.70 -3.26 1.62
C LYS A 89 -24.07 -2.15 0.65
N VAL A 90 -24.45 -0.97 1.15
CA VAL A 90 -24.91 0.17 0.34
C VAL A 90 -23.89 1.31 0.28
N TYR A 91 -22.92 1.31 1.19
CA TYR A 91 -21.85 2.30 1.22
C TYR A 91 -21.07 2.36 -0.11
N ASN A 92 -20.66 3.56 -0.51
CA ASN A 92 -19.57 3.73 -1.46
C ASN A 92 -18.21 3.45 -0.77
N GLU A 93 -17.10 3.60 -1.48
CA GLU A 93 -15.77 3.29 -0.96
C GLU A 93 -15.39 4.23 0.20
N GLU A 94 -15.68 5.54 0.05
CA GLU A 94 -15.41 6.54 1.07
C GLU A 94 -16.28 6.35 2.32
N ASP A 95 -17.59 6.08 2.14
CA ASP A 95 -18.48 5.82 3.27
C ASP A 95 -18.01 4.60 4.06
N LEU A 96 -17.63 3.51 3.36
CA LEU A 96 -17.10 2.31 3.98
C LEU A 96 -15.82 2.60 4.77
N LYS A 97 -14.90 3.36 4.18
CA LYS A 97 -13.66 3.79 4.81
C LYS A 97 -13.94 4.59 6.08
N ILE A 98 -14.76 5.63 5.99
CA ILE A 98 -14.99 6.58 7.08
C ILE A 98 -15.83 5.97 8.22
N HIS A 99 -16.92 5.28 7.87
CA HIS A 99 -17.90 4.84 8.88
C HIS A 99 -17.56 3.50 9.51
N PHE A 100 -16.84 2.62 8.81
CA PHE A 100 -16.59 1.27 9.30
C PHE A 100 -15.10 0.94 9.47
N ILE A 101 -14.27 1.14 8.45
CA ILE A 101 -12.87 0.72 8.49
C ILE A 101 -12.02 1.64 9.38
N ALA A 102 -12.10 2.96 9.17
CA ALA A 102 -11.32 3.92 9.95
C ALA A 102 -11.62 3.88 11.45
N PRO A 103 -12.85 3.71 11.94
CA PRO A 103 -13.12 3.48 13.35
C PRO A 103 -12.35 2.28 13.94
N ILE A 104 -12.27 1.16 13.21
CA ILE A 104 -11.50 -0.03 13.64
C ILE A 104 -10.01 0.31 13.73
N LEU A 105 -9.43 0.91 12.68
CA LEU A 105 -8.02 1.29 12.63
C LEU A 105 -7.64 2.31 13.69
N ASN A 106 -8.50 3.32 13.91
CA ASN A 106 -8.31 4.33 14.94
C ASN A 106 -8.39 3.73 16.37
N ASN A 107 -9.19 2.70 16.58
CA ASN A 107 -9.27 2.02 17.88
C ASN A 107 -8.03 1.15 18.15
N ILE A 108 -7.38 0.62 17.11
CA ILE A 108 -6.05 -0.01 17.22
C ILE A 108 -5.00 1.02 17.66
N ASP A 109 -5.08 2.24 17.13
CA ASP A 109 -4.20 3.37 17.45
C ASP A 109 -2.71 3.09 17.19
N TYR A 110 -2.31 3.19 15.93
CA TYR A 110 -0.90 3.01 15.51
C TYR A 110 0.01 4.21 15.81
N LYS A 111 -0.42 5.14 16.66
CA LYS A 111 0.27 6.43 16.86
C LYS A 111 1.22 6.38 18.04
N SER A 112 2.44 6.88 17.83
CA SER A 112 3.43 7.12 18.88
C SER A 112 4.32 8.30 18.52
N VAL A 113 4.08 9.44 19.14
CA VAL A 113 4.94 10.62 18.98
C VAL A 113 6.38 10.31 19.42
N LYS A 114 6.55 9.52 20.49
CA LYS A 114 7.88 9.11 21.00
C LYS A 114 8.69 8.35 19.94
N HIS A 115 8.06 7.44 19.21
CA HIS A 115 8.74 6.63 18.19
C HIS A 115 8.65 7.26 16.79
N LYS A 116 7.97 8.42 16.67
CA LYS A 116 7.69 9.09 15.39
C LYS A 116 7.02 8.15 14.39
N ILE A 117 6.03 7.38 14.85
CA ILE A 117 5.27 6.44 14.04
C ILE A 117 3.80 6.85 14.10
N ARG A 118 3.11 6.81 12.97
CA ARG A 118 1.66 6.92 12.87
C ARG A 118 1.11 6.27 11.61
N ASP A 119 -0.20 6.20 11.55
CA ASP A 119 -0.96 5.91 10.34
C ASP A 119 -1.13 7.15 9.48
N PHE A 120 -1.13 6.93 8.17
CA PHE A 120 -1.37 7.94 7.14
C PHE A 120 -2.39 7.41 6.15
N TYR A 121 -3.17 8.30 5.56
CA TYR A 121 -4.20 8.00 4.57
C TYR A 121 -3.90 8.73 3.26
N GLU A 122 -4.24 8.10 2.11
CA GLU A 122 -4.11 8.67 0.76
C GLU A 122 -2.70 9.20 0.45
N GLU A 123 -1.68 8.41 0.77
CA GLU A 123 -0.29 8.84 0.62
C GLU A 123 0.35 8.30 -0.66
N THR A 124 1.16 9.14 -1.30
CA THR A 124 1.89 8.75 -2.49
C THR A 124 3.12 7.92 -2.13
N LEU A 125 3.22 6.73 -2.71
CA LEU A 125 4.40 5.88 -2.63
C LEU A 125 5.05 5.75 -4.03
N VAL A 126 6.37 5.91 -4.10
CA VAL A 126 7.15 5.81 -5.35
C VAL A 126 8.35 4.92 -5.13
N TYR A 127 8.48 3.88 -5.95
CA TYR A 127 9.66 3.03 -6.05
C TYR A 127 10.24 3.13 -7.46
N GLU A 128 11.44 3.68 -7.57
CA GLU A 128 12.12 3.96 -8.83
C GLU A 128 13.34 3.06 -9.00
N THR A 129 13.48 2.51 -10.21
CA THR A 129 14.63 1.74 -10.66
C THR A 129 15.15 2.31 -11.99
N ALA A 130 16.28 1.84 -12.47
CA ALA A 130 16.78 2.21 -13.80
C ALA A 130 15.88 1.73 -14.95
N GLN A 131 15.01 0.72 -14.72
CA GLN A 131 14.20 0.10 -15.77
C GLN A 131 12.73 0.49 -15.72
N PHE A 132 12.20 0.83 -14.55
CA PHE A 132 10.79 1.18 -14.36
C PHE A 132 10.56 1.97 -13.07
N ILE A 133 9.39 2.61 -13.00
CA ILE A 133 8.88 3.28 -11.81
C ILE A 133 7.55 2.62 -11.43
N LEU A 134 7.41 2.19 -10.17
CA LEU A 134 6.11 1.86 -9.57
C LEU A 134 5.66 3.04 -8.73
N SER A 135 4.45 3.53 -8.93
CA SER A 135 3.94 4.66 -8.15
C SER A 135 2.42 4.66 -8.06
N GLY A 136 1.92 5.31 -7.04
CA GLY A 136 0.47 5.52 -6.84
C GLY A 136 0.16 5.96 -5.44
N ILE A 137 -1.13 6.09 -5.16
CA ILE A 137 -1.65 6.45 -3.85
C ILE A 137 -1.99 5.15 -3.12
N VAL A 138 -1.51 5.01 -1.88
CA VAL A 138 -1.90 3.94 -0.95
C VAL A 138 -3.02 4.47 -0.06
N ASP A 139 -4.09 3.70 0.13
CA ASP A 139 -5.25 4.15 0.92
C ASP A 139 -4.92 4.32 2.40
N PHE A 140 -4.09 3.43 2.95
CA PHE A 140 -3.66 3.45 4.34
C PHE A 140 -2.26 2.86 4.49
N VAL A 141 -1.39 3.55 5.25
CA VAL A 141 -0.05 3.06 5.58
C VAL A 141 0.34 3.42 7.00
N VAL A 142 0.96 2.49 7.72
CA VAL A 142 1.63 2.77 8.98
C VAL A 142 3.12 2.92 8.70
N ALA A 143 3.69 4.06 9.05
CA ALA A 143 5.07 4.41 8.74
C ALA A 143 5.70 5.28 9.84
N THR A 144 7.01 5.46 9.77
CA THR A 144 7.68 6.53 10.51
C THR A 144 7.33 7.89 9.91
N GLY A 145 7.63 8.95 10.65
CA GLY A 145 7.28 10.33 10.31
C GLY A 145 6.06 10.82 11.07
N LEU A 146 5.97 12.14 11.31
CA LEU A 146 4.82 12.76 11.97
C LEU A 146 4.04 13.67 11.01
N GLU A 147 4.72 14.36 10.10
CA GLU A 147 4.10 15.26 9.13
C GLU A 147 3.75 14.51 7.83
N TYR A 148 4.66 13.70 7.32
CA TYR A 148 4.52 12.87 6.13
C TYR A 148 5.18 11.49 6.37
N PRO A 149 4.79 10.46 5.60
CA PRO A 149 5.34 9.11 5.81
C PRO A 149 6.81 9.05 5.37
N GLU A 150 7.61 8.48 6.25
CA GLU A 150 9.03 8.20 6.04
C GLU A 150 9.28 6.69 6.16
N LYS A 151 10.44 6.23 5.69
CA LYS A 151 10.87 4.84 5.89
C LYS A 151 11.20 4.58 7.37
N PRO A 152 10.92 3.39 7.88
CA PRO A 152 10.28 2.27 7.22
C PRO A 152 8.74 2.37 7.16
N TYR A 153 8.16 1.79 6.10
CA TYR A 153 6.73 1.52 5.96
C TYR A 153 6.46 0.14 6.55
N PHE A 154 5.55 0.04 7.53
CA PHE A 154 5.37 -1.20 8.31
C PHE A 154 4.20 -2.05 7.86
N PHE A 155 3.11 -1.42 7.43
CA PHE A 155 1.87 -2.07 7.06
C PHE A 155 1.12 -1.21 6.06
N ILE A 156 0.58 -1.83 5.00
CA ILE A 156 -0.19 -1.15 3.96
C ILE A 156 -1.55 -1.84 3.83
N GLN A 157 -2.59 -1.05 3.64
CA GLN A 157 -3.94 -1.55 3.44
C GLN A 157 -4.64 -0.83 2.30
N GLU A 158 -5.33 -1.60 1.47
CA GLU A 158 -6.09 -1.16 0.31
C GLU A 158 -7.58 -1.42 0.51
N PHE A 159 -8.43 -0.50 0.07
CA PHE A 159 -9.88 -0.59 0.24
C PHE A 159 -10.59 -0.55 -1.11
N LYS A 160 -11.62 -1.37 -1.28
CA LYS A 160 -12.50 -1.36 -2.45
C LYS A 160 -13.93 -1.66 -2.05
N LYS A 161 -14.88 -0.99 -2.70
CA LYS A 161 -16.31 -1.28 -2.49
C LYS A 161 -16.68 -2.68 -2.96
N GLY A 162 -16.16 -3.13 -4.08
CA GLY A 162 -16.47 -4.44 -4.66
C GLY A 162 -15.56 -4.81 -5.82
N LEU A 163 -15.43 -6.10 -6.11
CA LEU A 163 -14.60 -6.65 -7.18
C LEU A 163 -14.94 -6.13 -8.59
N GLN A 164 -16.18 -5.70 -8.81
CA GLN A 164 -16.61 -5.13 -10.09
C GLN A 164 -15.91 -3.81 -10.46
N TYR A 165 -15.30 -3.13 -9.48
CA TYR A 165 -14.60 -1.87 -9.70
C TYR A 165 -13.10 -2.07 -9.96
N SER A 166 -12.45 -2.97 -9.22
CA SER A 166 -11.06 -3.41 -9.44
C SER A 166 -10.71 -4.57 -8.52
N ASN A 167 -9.74 -5.38 -8.91
CA ASN A 167 -9.13 -6.37 -8.00
C ASN A 167 -7.99 -5.69 -7.21
N PRO A 168 -8.07 -5.55 -5.88
CA PRO A 168 -7.04 -4.90 -5.08
C PRO A 168 -5.78 -5.77 -4.89
N GLU A 169 -5.82 -7.07 -5.18
CA GLU A 169 -4.67 -7.97 -4.98
C GLU A 169 -3.40 -7.50 -5.73
N PRO A 170 -3.45 -7.17 -7.06
CA PRO A 170 -2.28 -6.68 -7.77
C PRO A 170 -1.79 -5.32 -7.27
N GLN A 171 -2.72 -4.44 -6.91
CA GLN A 171 -2.42 -3.10 -6.39
C GLN A 171 -1.66 -3.22 -5.07
N LEU A 172 -2.23 -3.87 -4.06
CA LEU A 172 -1.56 -4.10 -2.78
C LEU A 172 -0.21 -4.80 -2.94
N LEU A 173 -0.13 -5.82 -3.82
CA LEU A 173 1.13 -6.52 -4.06
C LEU A 173 2.21 -5.59 -4.59
N ALA A 174 1.88 -4.67 -5.51
CA ALA A 174 2.82 -3.68 -6.03
C ALA A 174 3.28 -2.70 -4.95
N GLU A 175 2.37 -2.26 -4.08
CA GLU A 175 2.64 -1.39 -2.94
C GLU A 175 3.56 -2.07 -1.91
N LEU A 176 3.31 -3.34 -1.60
CA LEU A 176 4.14 -4.12 -0.69
C LEU A 176 5.54 -4.37 -1.27
N ILE A 177 5.66 -4.62 -2.58
CA ILE A 177 6.96 -4.74 -3.27
C ILE A 177 7.72 -3.41 -3.16
N ALA A 178 7.06 -2.29 -3.47
CA ALA A 178 7.68 -0.97 -3.36
C ALA A 178 8.17 -0.71 -1.92
N ALA A 179 7.35 -1.00 -0.92
CA ALA A 179 7.69 -0.78 0.48
C ALA A 179 8.85 -1.68 0.95
N VAL A 180 8.85 -2.97 0.60
CA VAL A 180 9.94 -3.91 0.94
C VAL A 180 11.28 -3.47 0.36
N GLU A 181 11.28 -3.03 -0.91
CA GLU A 181 12.49 -2.53 -1.56
C GLU A 181 12.97 -1.21 -0.95
N LEU A 182 12.05 -0.28 -0.70
CA LEU A 182 12.36 1.02 -0.09
C LEU A 182 12.89 0.89 1.33
N ASN A 183 12.38 -0.07 2.10
CA ASN A 183 12.80 -0.35 3.48
C ASN A 183 14.07 -1.20 3.58
N ASP A 184 14.48 -1.86 2.50
CA ASP A 184 15.49 -2.93 2.51
C ASP A 184 15.14 -4.06 3.50
N MET A 185 13.87 -4.45 3.54
CA MET A 185 13.35 -5.50 4.42
C MET A 185 13.18 -6.82 3.67
N GLN A 186 13.10 -7.93 4.43
CA GLN A 186 12.89 -9.27 3.87
C GLN A 186 11.40 -9.65 3.80
N SER A 187 10.54 -8.99 4.56
CA SER A 187 9.11 -9.28 4.60
C SER A 187 8.31 -8.07 5.01
N ILE A 188 7.08 -8.00 4.51
CA ILE A 188 6.09 -7.01 4.91
C ILE A 188 4.69 -7.64 4.94
N LYS A 189 3.84 -7.12 5.82
CA LYS A 189 2.43 -7.48 5.93
C LYS A 189 1.54 -6.40 5.34
N GLY A 190 0.41 -6.81 4.81
CA GLY A 190 -0.62 -5.90 4.33
C GLY A 190 -2.00 -6.55 4.39
N ALA A 191 -3.02 -5.78 4.05
CA ALA A 191 -4.38 -6.26 3.93
C ALA A 191 -5.10 -5.56 2.78
N TYR A 192 -6.13 -6.19 2.24
CA TYR A 192 -7.10 -5.50 1.41
C TYR A 192 -8.52 -5.84 1.84
N VAL A 193 -9.40 -4.89 1.63
CA VAL A 193 -10.81 -5.00 2.00
C VAL A 193 -11.67 -4.80 0.77
N ILE A 194 -12.63 -5.70 0.57
CA ILE A 194 -13.63 -5.62 -0.50
C ILE A 194 -15.01 -5.65 0.14
N GLY A 195 -15.66 -4.50 0.22
CA GLY A 195 -16.89 -4.37 1.03
C GLY A 195 -16.62 -4.75 2.49
N GLY A 196 -17.33 -5.75 3.01
CA GLY A 196 -17.09 -6.29 4.35
C GLY A 196 -16.04 -7.40 4.44
N ASN A 197 -15.41 -7.81 3.33
CA ASN A 197 -14.49 -8.95 3.30
C ASN A 197 -13.03 -8.52 3.37
N TRP A 198 -12.32 -9.02 4.37
CA TRP A 198 -10.91 -8.75 4.60
C TRP A 198 -10.04 -9.92 4.16
N SER A 199 -8.93 -9.62 3.50
CA SER A 199 -7.87 -10.56 3.18
C SER A 199 -6.54 -9.98 3.62
N PHE A 200 -5.72 -10.80 4.25
CA PHE A 200 -4.38 -10.42 4.69
C PHE A 200 -3.35 -10.97 3.71
N MET A 201 -2.28 -10.23 3.50
CA MET A 201 -1.18 -10.59 2.62
C MET A 201 0.15 -10.56 3.36
N ILE A 202 1.01 -11.54 3.09
CA ILE A 202 2.41 -11.54 3.48
C ILE A 202 3.22 -11.56 2.20
N LEU A 203 4.16 -10.63 2.06
CA LEU A 203 5.16 -10.62 0.99
C LEU A 203 6.53 -10.93 1.59
N ASN A 204 7.23 -11.91 1.02
CA ASN A 204 8.60 -12.27 1.35
C ASN A 204 9.51 -11.99 0.16
N LYS A 205 10.57 -11.22 0.38
CA LYS A 205 11.65 -10.99 -0.58
C LYS A 205 12.68 -12.12 -0.44
N LEU A 206 12.85 -12.90 -1.49
CA LEU A 206 13.81 -14.01 -1.52
C LEU A 206 15.20 -13.54 -2.00
N SER A 207 15.21 -12.61 -2.96
CA SER A 207 16.39 -11.92 -3.48
C SER A 207 15.93 -10.67 -4.24
N GLN A 208 16.85 -9.94 -4.86
CA GLN A 208 16.50 -8.79 -5.68
C GLN A 208 15.47 -9.17 -6.76
N HIS A 209 14.35 -8.48 -6.81
CA HIS A 209 13.23 -8.66 -7.75
C HIS A 209 12.63 -10.08 -7.76
N LYS A 210 12.84 -10.88 -6.69
CA LYS A 210 12.25 -12.21 -6.53
C LYS A 210 11.48 -12.30 -5.22
N TYR A 211 10.19 -12.64 -5.32
CA TYR A 211 9.26 -12.62 -4.18
C TYR A 211 8.36 -13.84 -4.15
N GLN A 212 7.97 -14.22 -2.94
CA GLN A 212 6.84 -15.09 -2.66
C GLN A 212 5.79 -14.29 -1.90
N TYR A 213 4.51 -14.49 -2.24
CA TYR A 213 3.43 -13.88 -1.51
C TYR A 213 2.32 -14.88 -1.18
N TYR A 214 1.66 -14.61 -0.08
CA TYR A 214 0.64 -15.43 0.52
C TYR A 214 -0.60 -14.58 0.77
N ILE A 215 -1.78 -15.18 0.58
CA ILE A 215 -3.05 -14.52 0.87
C ILE A 215 -3.83 -15.40 1.83
N SER A 216 -4.39 -14.81 2.88
CA SER A 216 -5.20 -15.50 3.85
C SER A 216 -6.55 -15.97 3.26
N LYS A 217 -7.30 -16.74 4.02
CA LYS A 217 -8.75 -16.88 3.80
C LYS A 217 -9.42 -15.54 4.01
N ASN A 218 -10.61 -15.36 3.42
CA ASN A 218 -11.42 -14.18 3.64
C ASN A 218 -12.05 -14.21 5.05
N TYR A 219 -12.08 -13.02 5.67
CA TYR A 219 -12.76 -12.77 6.93
C TYR A 219 -13.91 -11.79 6.67
N ASP A 220 -15.14 -12.26 6.86
CA ASP A 220 -16.32 -11.42 6.74
C ASP A 220 -16.50 -10.60 8.02
N SER A 221 -16.26 -9.29 7.95
CA SER A 221 -16.36 -8.40 9.11
C SER A 221 -17.80 -8.11 9.57
N THR A 222 -18.79 -8.62 8.84
CA THR A 222 -20.19 -8.58 9.30
C THR A 222 -20.53 -9.72 10.28
N ASP A 223 -19.60 -10.67 10.47
CA ASP A 223 -19.62 -11.70 11.50
C ASP A 223 -18.73 -11.24 12.67
N LEU A 224 -19.29 -11.10 13.87
CA LEU A 224 -18.58 -10.54 15.03
C LEU A 224 -17.32 -11.34 15.39
N ASP A 225 -17.37 -12.67 15.35
CA ASP A 225 -16.21 -13.50 15.69
C ASP A 225 -15.06 -13.30 14.69
N LYS A 226 -15.40 -13.14 13.41
CA LYS A 226 -14.42 -12.84 12.37
C LYS A 226 -13.90 -11.42 12.46
N LEU A 227 -14.75 -10.45 12.82
CA LEU A 227 -14.36 -9.07 13.08
C LEU A 227 -13.38 -8.99 14.27
N ILE A 228 -13.62 -9.74 15.34
CA ILE A 228 -12.69 -9.87 16.45
C ILE A 228 -11.35 -10.46 16.00
N ASN A 229 -11.35 -11.46 15.12
CA ASN A 229 -10.12 -12.03 14.58
C ASN A 229 -9.36 -11.04 13.67
N ILE A 230 -10.05 -10.25 12.85
CA ILE A 230 -9.48 -9.15 12.08
C ILE A 230 -8.79 -8.16 13.04
N TYR A 231 -9.50 -7.74 14.06
CA TYR A 231 -9.01 -6.79 15.07
C TYR A 231 -7.76 -7.33 15.79
N LYS A 232 -7.74 -8.60 16.18
CA LYS A 232 -6.55 -9.29 16.76
C LYS A 232 -5.35 -9.24 15.79
N GLY A 233 -5.58 -9.53 14.52
CA GLY A 233 -4.54 -9.47 13.49
C GLY A 233 -3.95 -8.06 13.36
N LEU A 234 -4.77 -7.03 13.38
CA LEU A 234 -4.33 -5.63 13.36
C LEU A 234 -3.57 -5.24 14.64
N LYS A 235 -4.04 -5.68 15.81
CA LYS A 235 -3.31 -5.50 17.10
C LYS A 235 -1.94 -6.19 17.08
N PHE A 236 -1.85 -7.36 16.47
CA PHE A 236 -0.59 -8.07 16.32
C PHE A 236 0.42 -7.25 15.50
N VAL A 237 -0.01 -6.68 14.38
CA VAL A 237 0.83 -5.77 13.56
C VAL A 237 1.32 -4.60 14.41
N LYS A 238 0.43 -3.96 15.18
CA LYS A 238 0.85 -2.89 16.11
C LYS A 238 1.94 -3.35 17.06
N GLN A 239 1.80 -4.54 17.66
CA GLN A 239 2.84 -5.06 18.58
C GLN A 239 4.18 -5.30 17.89
N GLU A 240 4.19 -5.77 16.63
CA GLU A 240 5.43 -5.94 15.86
C GLU A 240 6.11 -4.61 15.58
N ILE A 241 5.33 -3.57 15.25
CA ILE A 241 5.83 -2.23 14.94
C ILE A 241 6.50 -1.58 16.16
N PHE A 242 5.99 -1.82 17.38
CA PHE A 242 6.45 -1.18 18.61
C PHE A 242 7.33 -2.07 19.50
N ARG A 243 7.79 -3.23 19.01
CA ARG A 243 8.81 -4.06 19.65
C ARG A 243 10.21 -3.51 19.40
#